data_cba554e4c5226ce29a5ab5a7eb822ec8
#
_entry.id   cba554e4c5226ce29a5ab5a7eb822ec8
#
_cell.length_a   1.000
_cell.length_b   1.000
_cell.length_c   1.000
_cell.angle_alpha   90.00
_cell.angle_beta   90.00
_cell.angle_gamma   90.00
#
_symmetry.space_group_name_H-M   'P 1'
#
loop_
_entity.id
_entity.type
_entity.pdbx_description
1 polymer ?
#
loop_
_entity_poly.entity_id
_entity_poly.type
_entity_poly.pdbx_seq_one_letter_code
_entity_poly.pdbx_strand_id
1 'polypeptide(L)'
;MKLVKLMQKGGVYLLFMLISTASLWAITDQELLRKADSLASYMDADFAAEYTIIQEKPGQSRTKTVAGVFRRDSKEAYVIIIMEPVISKGQGYLKQGKTLWFYDPSSKRFNSTSSQDRFQNTNARNSDFTRSTMAQDYRIRYGEDAMLGRFNCRVLSLEAITNDMTYPKMKIWISDDGLVRKTEDYSLSGQLLRTSAIADYWRIGNRYVPKQILFIDALKGAHINGSFENEKTQITIAKPSFNKVPDSVFSKTYLESVSR
;
A
#
# COMPACT_ATOMS: atom_id res chain seq x y z
N MET A 1 84.54 39.26 -28.19
CA MET A 1 83.33 40.06 -27.97
C MET A 1 82.24 39.12 -27.62
N LYS A 2 81.48 39.37 -26.55
CA LYS A 2 80.78 38.41 -25.69
C LYS A 2 79.50 37.91 -26.32
N LEU A 3 79.38 36.56 -26.39
CA LEU A 3 78.13 35.84 -26.59
C LEU A 3 77.27 35.86 -25.30
N VAL A 4 76.01 36.27 -25.40
CA VAL A 4 75.06 36.16 -24.32
C VAL A 4 74.19 34.92 -24.61
N LYS A 5 74.25 33.91 -23.72
CA LYS A 5 73.40 32.73 -23.74
C LYS A 5 72.02 33.09 -23.17
N LEU A 6 70.95 32.86 -23.94
CA LEU A 6 69.61 32.94 -23.51
C LEU A 6 69.19 31.57 -22.98
N MET A 7 68.94 31.41 -21.64
CA MET A 7 68.39 30.25 -21.07
C MET A 7 66.84 30.31 -21.10
N GLN A 8 66.21 29.45 -21.91
CA GLN A 8 64.82 29.24 -21.90
C GLN A 8 64.46 28.29 -20.70
N LYS A 9 63.74 28.83 -19.72
CA LYS A 9 63.11 28.04 -18.67
C LYS A 9 61.77 27.54 -19.16
N GLY A 10 61.68 26.24 -19.49
CA GLY A 10 60.43 25.54 -19.75
C GLY A 10 59.66 25.28 -18.45
N GLY A 11 58.61 26.02 -18.23
CA GLY A 11 57.67 25.73 -17.13
C GLY A 11 56.66 24.68 -17.58
N VAL A 12 56.72 23.51 -16.96
CA VAL A 12 55.67 22.46 -17.10
C VAL A 12 54.50 22.88 -16.23
N TYR A 13 53.41 23.36 -16.85
CA TYR A 13 52.16 23.57 -16.15
C TYR A 13 51.43 22.22 -16.00
N LEU A 14 51.49 21.65 -14.79
CA LEU A 14 50.69 20.50 -14.41
C LEU A 14 49.24 20.95 -14.21
N LEU A 15 48.38 20.73 -15.21
CA LEU A 15 46.95 21.01 -15.14
C LEU A 15 46.30 19.94 -14.26
N PHE A 16 46.09 20.25 -12.97
CA PHE A 16 45.27 19.40 -12.08
C PHE A 16 43.80 19.50 -12.51
N MET A 17 43.33 18.54 -13.31
CA MET A 17 41.88 18.32 -13.50
C MET A 17 41.29 17.82 -12.16
N LEU A 18 40.66 18.73 -11.45
CA LEU A 18 39.73 18.38 -10.38
C LEU A 18 38.52 17.65 -11.01
N ILE A 19 38.59 16.33 -11.07
CA ILE A 19 37.43 15.52 -11.34
C ILE A 19 36.55 15.59 -10.08
N SER A 20 35.58 16.52 -10.06
CA SER A 20 34.54 16.51 -9.08
C SER A 20 33.68 15.27 -9.35
N THR A 21 33.93 14.20 -8.61
CA THR A 21 33.03 13.07 -8.54
C THR A 21 31.74 13.58 -7.90
N ALA A 22 30.76 13.96 -8.72
CA ALA A 22 29.41 14.14 -8.26
C ALA A 22 28.97 12.74 -7.74
N SER A 23 29.04 12.56 -6.43
CA SER A 23 28.46 11.40 -5.78
C SER A 23 26.96 11.47 -6.08
N LEU A 24 26.50 10.72 -7.05
CA LEU A 24 25.10 10.39 -7.20
C LEU A 24 24.70 9.69 -5.90
N TRP A 25 24.05 10.42 -5.00
CA TRP A 25 23.53 9.86 -3.77
C TRP A 25 22.42 8.91 -4.18
N ALA A 26 22.73 7.63 -4.25
CA ALA A 26 21.72 6.60 -4.42
C ALA A 26 20.78 6.68 -3.22
N ILE A 27 19.48 6.75 -3.49
CA ILE A 27 18.46 6.72 -2.44
C ILE A 27 18.64 5.45 -1.60
N THR A 28 18.68 5.60 -0.28
CA THR A 28 18.80 4.45 0.63
C THR A 28 17.50 3.63 0.65
N ASP A 29 17.60 2.34 1.00
CA ASP A 29 16.42 1.47 1.15
C ASP A 29 15.40 2.06 2.13
N GLN A 30 15.86 2.72 3.20
CA GLN A 30 14.98 3.38 4.17
C GLN A 30 14.28 4.61 3.61
N GLU A 31 14.96 5.39 2.79
CA GLU A 31 14.36 6.54 2.10
C GLU A 31 13.38 6.10 1.03
N LEU A 32 13.70 5.02 0.30
CA LEU A 32 12.79 4.43 -0.69
C LEU A 32 11.50 3.92 -0.02
N LEU A 33 11.62 3.23 1.13
CA LEU A 33 10.45 2.76 1.87
C LEU A 33 9.59 3.92 2.40
N ARG A 34 10.21 5.00 2.92
CA ARG A 34 9.49 6.23 3.29
C ARG A 34 8.81 6.89 2.09
N LYS A 35 9.46 6.91 0.93
CA LYS A 35 8.86 7.41 -0.31
C LYS A 35 7.64 6.58 -0.69
N ALA A 36 7.72 5.25 -0.64
CA ALA A 36 6.60 4.36 -0.92
C ALA A 36 5.42 4.61 0.03
N ASP A 37 5.66 4.76 1.33
CA ASP A 37 4.64 5.13 2.33
C ASP A 37 4.00 6.49 2.00
N SER A 38 4.81 7.50 1.64
CA SER A 38 4.31 8.83 1.32
C SER A 38 3.41 8.85 0.09
N LEU A 39 3.72 8.01 -0.92
CA LEU A 39 2.91 7.89 -2.14
C LEU A 39 1.60 7.11 -1.91
N ALA A 40 1.53 6.29 -0.86
CA ALA A 40 0.33 5.53 -0.46
C ALA A 40 -0.48 6.21 0.64
N SER A 41 -0.06 7.39 1.11
CA SER A 41 -0.69 8.16 2.19
C SER A 41 -1.07 9.56 1.71
N TYR A 42 -2.23 10.05 2.15
CA TYR A 42 -2.80 11.34 1.71
C TYR A 42 -2.94 12.29 2.91
N MET A 43 -1.79 12.70 3.48
CA MET A 43 -1.74 13.47 4.72
C MET A 43 -2.27 14.91 4.57
N ASP A 44 -2.24 15.46 3.36
CA ASP A 44 -2.61 16.83 3.00
C ASP A 44 -4.01 16.96 2.38
N ALA A 45 -4.74 15.84 2.23
CA ALA A 45 -6.07 15.82 1.63
C ALA A 45 -6.92 14.67 2.19
N ASP A 46 -8.24 14.81 2.07
CA ASP A 46 -9.14 13.67 2.26
C ASP A 46 -9.18 12.84 0.97
N PHE A 47 -9.46 11.56 1.10
CA PHE A 47 -9.62 10.66 -0.02
C PHE A 47 -11.03 10.07 -0.01
N ALA A 48 -11.66 10.02 -1.18
CA ALA A 48 -12.92 9.32 -1.38
C ALA A 48 -12.88 8.54 -2.69
N ALA A 49 -13.45 7.34 -2.70
CA ALA A 49 -13.57 6.50 -3.90
C ALA A 49 -14.67 5.45 -3.76
N GLU A 50 -15.05 4.87 -4.88
CA GLU A 50 -15.89 3.68 -4.96
C GLU A 50 -15.02 2.45 -5.14
N TYR A 51 -15.22 1.45 -4.29
CA TYR A 51 -14.50 0.18 -4.34
C TYR A 51 -15.44 -0.93 -4.79
N THR A 52 -15.07 -1.63 -5.86
CA THR A 52 -15.71 -2.90 -6.26
C THR A 52 -14.80 -4.04 -5.84
N ILE A 53 -15.29 -4.91 -4.99
CA ILE A 53 -14.55 -6.02 -4.38
C ILE A 53 -15.14 -7.32 -4.88
N ILE A 54 -14.37 -8.10 -5.62
CA ILE A 54 -14.74 -9.43 -6.11
C ILE A 54 -13.97 -10.47 -5.32
N GLN A 55 -14.67 -11.37 -4.66
CA GLN A 55 -14.09 -12.54 -4.00
C GLN A 55 -14.31 -13.77 -4.86
N GLU A 56 -13.24 -14.48 -5.15
CA GLU A 56 -13.26 -15.77 -5.86
C GLU A 56 -12.81 -16.88 -4.90
N LYS A 57 -13.66 -17.86 -4.73
CA LYS A 57 -13.35 -19.10 -4.01
C LYS A 57 -13.49 -20.26 -4.99
N PRO A 58 -12.45 -21.09 -5.18
CA PRO A 58 -12.49 -22.20 -6.12
C PRO A 58 -13.70 -23.10 -5.88
N GLY A 59 -14.41 -23.44 -6.96
CA GLY A 59 -15.63 -24.26 -6.90
C GLY A 59 -16.88 -23.54 -6.36
N GLN A 60 -16.82 -22.24 -6.10
CA GLN A 60 -17.96 -21.43 -5.63
C GLN A 60 -18.25 -20.28 -6.59
N SER A 61 -19.47 -19.76 -6.53
CA SER A 61 -19.82 -18.53 -7.25
C SER A 61 -19.04 -17.33 -6.70
N ARG A 62 -18.62 -16.44 -7.60
CA ARG A 62 -18.00 -15.16 -7.23
C ARG A 62 -18.97 -14.31 -6.45
N THR A 63 -18.49 -13.65 -5.40
CA THR A 63 -19.26 -12.63 -4.69
C THR A 63 -18.75 -11.25 -5.04
N LYS A 64 -19.67 -10.29 -5.12
CA LYS A 64 -19.37 -8.88 -5.42
C LYS A 64 -19.86 -8.01 -4.26
N THR A 65 -18.98 -7.12 -3.79
CA THR A 65 -19.32 -6.06 -2.84
C THR A 65 -18.95 -4.72 -3.49
N VAL A 66 -19.85 -3.74 -3.41
CA VAL A 66 -19.57 -2.34 -3.77
C VAL A 66 -19.61 -1.50 -2.52
N ALA A 67 -18.60 -0.67 -2.30
CA ALA A 67 -18.49 0.15 -1.10
C ALA A 67 -18.02 1.56 -1.44
N GLY A 68 -18.59 2.56 -0.76
CA GLY A 68 -18.02 3.90 -0.68
C GLY A 68 -16.96 3.96 0.41
N VAL A 69 -15.77 4.47 0.09
CA VAL A 69 -14.64 4.59 1.01
C VAL A 69 -14.26 6.04 1.16
N PHE A 70 -14.13 6.50 2.40
CA PHE A 70 -13.68 7.84 2.78
C PHE A 70 -12.50 7.70 3.74
N ARG A 71 -11.37 8.37 3.47
CA ARG A 71 -10.18 8.34 4.32
C ARG A 71 -9.74 9.76 4.65
N ARG A 72 -9.29 9.94 5.89
CA ARG A 72 -8.59 11.14 6.38
C ARG A 72 -7.34 10.68 7.10
N ASP A 73 -6.26 10.56 6.35
CA ASP A 73 -5.02 9.95 6.83
C ASP A 73 -4.35 10.79 7.93
N SER A 74 -4.50 12.11 7.89
CA SER A 74 -4.00 13.03 8.94
C SER A 74 -4.62 12.80 10.33
N LYS A 75 -5.79 12.16 10.39
CA LYS A 75 -6.48 11.81 11.65
C LYS A 75 -6.59 10.30 11.87
N GLU A 76 -5.90 9.49 11.05
CA GLU A 76 -6.00 8.02 11.08
C GLU A 76 -7.45 7.53 11.07
N ALA A 77 -8.29 8.17 10.25
CA ALA A 77 -9.71 7.90 10.18
C ALA A 77 -10.13 7.40 8.81
N TYR A 78 -11.04 6.43 8.79
CA TYR A 78 -11.76 6.08 7.59
C TYR A 78 -13.22 5.68 7.89
N VAL A 79 -14.05 5.82 6.87
CA VAL A 79 -15.41 5.28 6.84
C VAL A 79 -15.57 4.47 5.57
N ILE A 80 -16.14 3.29 5.69
CA ILE A 80 -16.53 2.42 4.58
C ILE A 80 -18.01 2.12 4.72
N ILE A 81 -18.78 2.27 3.63
CA ILE A 81 -20.22 2.00 3.60
C ILE A 81 -20.47 1.00 2.48
N ILE A 82 -21.08 -0.13 2.81
CA ILE A 82 -21.44 -1.15 1.84
C ILE A 82 -22.71 -0.69 1.09
N MET A 83 -22.63 -0.63 -0.23
CA MET A 83 -23.71 -0.25 -1.12
C MET A 83 -24.34 -1.45 -1.80
N GLU A 84 -23.56 -2.50 -2.09
CA GLU A 84 -23.98 -3.79 -2.65
C GLU A 84 -23.22 -4.94 -1.96
N PRO A 85 -23.82 -6.13 -1.83
CA PRO A 85 -25.19 -6.53 -2.22
C PRO A 85 -26.25 -5.98 -1.28
N VAL A 86 -27.53 -6.09 -1.66
CA VAL A 86 -28.66 -5.57 -0.88
C VAL A 86 -28.70 -6.14 0.54
N ILE A 87 -28.34 -7.42 0.74
CA ILE A 87 -28.31 -8.06 2.07
C ILE A 87 -27.29 -7.42 3.03
N SER A 88 -26.23 -6.79 2.52
CA SER A 88 -25.19 -6.13 3.30
C SER A 88 -25.25 -4.61 3.21
N LYS A 89 -26.22 -4.07 2.43
CA LYS A 89 -26.35 -2.63 2.21
C LYS A 89 -26.54 -1.89 3.53
N GLY A 90 -25.77 -0.80 3.70
CA GLY A 90 -25.78 0.00 4.92
C GLY A 90 -24.87 -0.55 6.05
N GLN A 91 -24.34 -1.76 5.94
CA GLN A 91 -23.24 -2.16 6.81
C GLN A 91 -22.08 -1.20 6.61
N GLY A 92 -21.33 -0.90 7.67
CA GLY A 92 -20.22 0.05 7.57
C GLY A 92 -19.11 -0.19 8.57
N TYR A 93 -17.99 0.44 8.29
CA TYR A 93 -16.82 0.44 9.15
C TYR A 93 -16.44 1.89 9.46
N LEU A 94 -16.15 2.16 10.71
CA LEU A 94 -15.64 3.45 11.19
C LEU A 94 -14.35 3.23 11.96
N LYS A 95 -13.24 3.77 11.45
CA LYS A 95 -11.97 3.85 12.17
C LYS A 95 -11.75 5.28 12.66
N GLN A 96 -11.34 5.42 13.91
CA GLN A 96 -10.89 6.67 14.52
C GLN A 96 -9.66 6.36 15.40
N GLY A 97 -8.49 6.81 14.98
CA GLY A 97 -7.23 6.45 15.62
C GLY A 97 -7.05 4.93 15.68
N LYS A 98 -6.89 4.39 16.88
CA LYS A 98 -6.71 2.94 17.10
C LYS A 98 -8.00 2.13 17.13
N THR A 99 -9.15 2.78 17.25
CA THR A 99 -10.44 2.09 17.41
C THR A 99 -11.11 1.89 16.07
N LEU A 100 -11.61 0.67 15.85
CA LEU A 100 -12.36 0.29 14.67
C LEU A 100 -13.68 -0.35 15.08
N TRP A 101 -14.76 0.13 14.48
CA TRP A 101 -16.11 -0.40 14.66
C TRP A 101 -16.68 -0.91 13.35
N PHE A 102 -17.40 -2.00 13.43
CA PHE A 102 -18.32 -2.49 12.43
C PHE A 102 -19.74 -2.12 12.83
N TYR A 103 -20.50 -1.51 11.95
CA TYR A 103 -21.92 -1.18 12.12
C TYR A 103 -22.77 -2.14 11.33
N ASP A 104 -23.77 -2.72 11.98
CA ASP A 104 -24.80 -3.54 11.35
C ASP A 104 -26.16 -2.86 11.47
N PRO A 105 -26.76 -2.39 10.34
CA PRO A 105 -28.04 -1.70 10.35
C PRO A 105 -29.22 -2.57 10.78
N SER A 106 -29.14 -3.89 10.65
CA SER A 106 -30.21 -4.80 11.06
C SER A 106 -30.37 -4.84 12.58
N SER A 107 -29.28 -4.84 13.31
CA SER A 107 -29.23 -4.80 14.76
C SER A 107 -29.10 -3.38 15.33
N LYS A 108 -28.78 -2.40 14.48
CA LYS A 108 -28.43 -1.00 14.84
C LYS A 108 -27.30 -0.92 15.88
N ARG A 109 -26.32 -1.84 15.81
CA ARG A 109 -25.23 -1.94 16.77
C ARG A 109 -23.88 -1.69 16.14
N PHE A 110 -23.01 -1.05 16.93
CA PHE A 110 -21.58 -0.95 16.66
C PHE A 110 -20.84 -2.02 17.46
N ASN A 111 -20.15 -2.90 16.76
CA ASN A 111 -19.30 -3.91 17.36
C ASN A 111 -17.85 -3.52 17.13
N SER A 112 -17.00 -3.67 18.14
CA SER A 112 -15.57 -3.51 17.97
C SER A 112 -15.03 -4.63 17.07
N THR A 113 -14.13 -4.28 16.14
CA THR A 113 -13.44 -5.24 15.28
C THR A 113 -11.95 -4.86 15.20
N SER A 114 -11.12 -5.78 14.71
CA SER A 114 -9.68 -5.58 14.61
C SER A 114 -9.25 -5.14 13.21
N SER A 115 -8.17 -4.37 13.15
CA SER A 115 -7.48 -4.08 11.88
C SER A 115 -6.97 -5.37 11.20
N GLN A 116 -6.70 -6.42 11.97
CA GLN A 116 -6.23 -7.72 11.49
C GLN A 116 -7.37 -8.61 10.95
N ASP A 117 -8.65 -8.28 11.23
CA ASP A 117 -9.78 -9.07 10.78
C ASP A 117 -9.96 -8.94 9.26
N ARG A 118 -10.53 -9.99 8.65
CA ARG A 118 -10.89 -9.98 7.23
C ARG A 118 -12.04 -9.00 6.98
N PHE A 119 -11.89 -8.19 5.94
CA PHE A 119 -12.96 -7.32 5.49
C PHE A 119 -14.01 -8.13 4.72
N GLN A 120 -15.27 -8.09 5.16
CA GLN A 120 -16.41 -8.76 4.49
C GLN A 120 -16.09 -10.21 4.06
N ASN A 121 -15.34 -10.93 4.90
CA ASN A 121 -14.96 -12.33 4.62
C ASN A 121 -14.12 -12.54 3.33
N THR A 122 -13.47 -11.49 2.86
CA THR A 122 -12.55 -11.51 1.70
C THR A 122 -11.10 -11.76 2.13
N ASN A 123 -10.15 -11.76 1.19
CA ASN A 123 -8.71 -11.84 1.51
C ASN A 123 -8.10 -10.47 1.84
N ALA A 124 -8.87 -9.38 1.67
CA ALA A 124 -8.50 -8.09 2.21
C ALA A 124 -8.72 -8.06 3.73
N ARG A 125 -7.91 -7.26 4.42
CA ARG A 125 -8.04 -7.00 5.86
C ARG A 125 -8.45 -5.56 6.10
N ASN A 126 -8.99 -5.28 7.28
CA ASN A 126 -9.36 -3.92 7.64
C ASN A 126 -8.17 -2.96 7.62
N SER A 127 -6.94 -3.46 7.87
CA SER A 127 -5.70 -2.68 7.76
C SER A 127 -5.36 -2.25 6.32
N ASP A 128 -5.83 -2.96 5.29
CA ASP A 128 -5.54 -2.60 3.89
C ASP A 128 -6.23 -1.29 3.46
N PHE A 129 -7.17 -0.78 4.25
CA PHE A 129 -7.87 0.48 3.99
C PHE A 129 -7.26 1.69 4.73
N THR A 130 -6.15 1.50 5.46
CA THR A 130 -5.45 2.57 6.17
C THR A 130 -4.33 3.18 5.34
N ARG A 131 -3.75 4.29 5.81
CA ARG A 131 -2.49 4.81 5.25
C ARG A 131 -1.35 3.80 5.44
N SER A 132 -0.34 3.88 4.59
CA SER A 132 0.87 3.07 4.75
C SER A 132 1.78 3.65 5.85
N THR A 133 2.36 2.78 6.66
CA THR A 133 3.26 3.10 7.78
C THR A 133 4.45 2.13 7.85
N MET A 134 4.78 1.49 6.72
CA MET A 134 5.79 0.41 6.67
C MET A 134 7.17 0.86 7.15
N ALA A 135 7.58 2.08 6.81
CA ALA A 135 8.88 2.63 7.23
C ALA A 135 8.96 2.91 8.75
N GLN A 136 7.81 3.03 9.42
CA GLN A 136 7.69 3.22 10.87
C GLN A 136 7.55 1.89 11.60
N ASP A 137 6.77 0.96 11.03
CA ASP A 137 6.32 -0.26 11.70
C ASP A 137 7.24 -1.46 11.45
N TYR A 138 8.11 -1.36 10.42
CA TYR A 138 9.00 -2.45 10.02
C TYR A 138 10.46 -2.03 9.98
N ARG A 139 11.34 -2.98 10.28
CA ARG A 139 12.79 -2.89 10.09
C ARG A 139 13.16 -3.62 8.80
N ILE A 140 13.96 -2.97 7.95
CA ILE A 140 14.54 -3.60 6.75
C ILE A 140 15.63 -4.59 7.21
N ARG A 141 15.53 -5.83 6.77
CA ARG A 141 16.51 -6.88 7.02
C ARG A 141 17.45 -7.10 5.85
N TYR A 142 16.93 -6.99 4.65
CA TYR A 142 17.66 -7.24 3.41
C TYR A 142 17.01 -6.49 2.25
N GLY A 143 17.81 -6.10 1.26
CA GLY A 143 17.37 -5.49 0.02
C GLY A 143 18.13 -6.04 -1.18
N GLU A 144 17.42 -6.28 -2.28
CA GLU A 144 17.96 -6.76 -3.55
C GLU A 144 17.23 -6.12 -4.72
N ASP A 145 17.87 -6.09 -5.89
CA ASP A 145 17.23 -5.63 -7.11
C ASP A 145 16.65 -6.82 -7.87
N ALA A 146 15.44 -6.68 -8.40
CA ALA A 146 14.77 -7.71 -9.17
C ALA A 146 13.81 -7.13 -10.20
N MET A 147 13.65 -7.85 -11.32
CA MET A 147 12.60 -7.55 -12.29
C MET A 147 11.26 -8.13 -11.84
N LEU A 148 10.20 -7.34 -11.93
CA LEU A 148 8.81 -7.79 -11.77
C LEU A 148 8.04 -7.44 -13.05
N GLY A 149 7.93 -8.41 -13.96
CA GLY A 149 7.41 -8.15 -15.31
C GLY A 149 8.26 -7.08 -16.01
N ARG A 150 7.65 -5.94 -16.31
CA ARG A 150 8.33 -4.77 -16.96
C ARG A 150 8.97 -3.79 -15.97
N PHE A 151 8.85 -4.00 -14.68
CA PHE A 151 9.32 -3.05 -13.68
C PHE A 151 10.65 -3.49 -13.09
N ASN A 152 11.65 -2.59 -13.10
CA ASN A 152 12.80 -2.70 -12.23
C ASN A 152 12.33 -2.39 -10.81
N CYS A 153 12.60 -3.26 -9.86
CA CYS A 153 12.16 -3.11 -8.49
C CYS A 153 13.31 -3.29 -7.51
N ARG A 154 13.31 -2.48 -6.46
CA ARG A 154 14.02 -2.80 -5.23
C ARG A 154 13.09 -3.66 -4.37
N VAL A 155 13.56 -4.85 -4.02
CA VAL A 155 12.84 -5.80 -3.17
C VAL A 155 13.39 -5.68 -1.75
N LEU A 156 12.53 -5.32 -0.80
CA LEU A 156 12.92 -5.19 0.60
C LEU A 156 12.28 -6.29 1.44
N SER A 157 13.08 -6.99 2.24
CA SER A 157 12.61 -7.92 3.26
C SER A 157 12.46 -7.16 4.57
N LEU A 158 11.26 -7.17 5.11
CA LEU A 158 10.82 -6.39 6.26
C LEU A 158 10.45 -7.31 7.42
N GLU A 159 10.74 -6.87 8.65
CA GLU A 159 10.32 -7.55 9.88
C GLU A 159 9.66 -6.52 10.80
N ALA A 160 8.48 -6.84 11.31
CA ALA A 160 7.71 -5.98 12.21
C ALA A 160 8.52 -5.64 13.47
N ILE A 161 8.42 -4.37 13.89
CA ILE A 161 9.09 -3.88 15.11
C ILE A 161 8.32 -4.32 16.35
N THR A 162 6.99 -4.46 16.24
CA THR A 162 6.09 -4.84 17.32
C THR A 162 5.27 -6.08 16.95
N ASN A 163 4.69 -6.74 17.96
CA ASN A 163 3.92 -7.99 17.75
C ASN A 163 2.45 -7.75 17.38
N ASP A 164 2.00 -6.51 17.32
CA ASP A 164 0.62 -6.12 16.99
C ASP A 164 0.40 -5.90 15.48
N MET A 165 1.45 -6.07 14.67
CA MET A 165 1.32 -5.96 13.22
C MET A 165 0.58 -7.16 12.63
N THR A 166 -0.23 -6.90 11.61
CA THR A 166 -1.01 -7.92 10.89
C THR A 166 -0.12 -9.04 10.33
N TYR A 167 1.05 -8.66 9.83
CA TYR A 167 2.04 -9.59 9.28
C TYR A 167 3.40 -9.33 9.91
N PRO A 168 3.98 -10.32 10.62
CA PRO A 168 5.27 -10.13 11.29
C PRO A 168 6.45 -10.02 10.33
N LYS A 169 6.35 -10.58 9.12
CA LYS A 169 7.37 -10.47 8.07
C LYS A 169 6.72 -10.17 6.74
N MET A 170 7.41 -9.42 5.89
CA MET A 170 6.92 -9.02 4.57
C MET A 170 8.07 -8.91 3.57
N LYS A 171 7.82 -9.20 2.29
CA LYS A 171 8.63 -8.73 1.17
C LYS A 171 7.84 -7.72 0.36
N ILE A 172 8.48 -6.64 -0.06
CA ILE A 172 7.85 -5.58 -0.83
C ILE A 172 8.68 -5.24 -2.06
N TRP A 173 8.03 -5.16 -3.22
CA TRP A 173 8.62 -4.76 -4.49
C TRP A 173 8.25 -3.32 -4.76
N ILE A 174 9.24 -2.43 -4.76
CA ILE A 174 9.08 -0.99 -5.03
C ILE A 174 9.77 -0.70 -6.36
N SER A 175 9.02 -0.24 -7.35
CA SER A 175 9.58 0.13 -8.66
C SER A 175 10.30 1.48 -8.63
N ASP A 176 11.07 1.80 -9.69
CA ASP A 176 11.91 3.00 -9.80
C ASP A 176 11.14 4.31 -9.54
N ASP A 177 9.84 4.34 -9.85
CA ASP A 177 8.95 5.47 -9.55
C ASP A 177 8.58 5.60 -8.06
N GLY A 178 8.95 4.62 -7.24
CA GLY A 178 8.67 4.57 -5.80
C GLY A 178 7.33 3.91 -5.46
N LEU A 179 6.61 3.35 -6.44
CA LEU A 179 5.32 2.72 -6.23
C LEU A 179 5.47 1.24 -5.87
N VAL A 180 4.66 0.79 -4.92
CA VAL A 180 4.58 -0.63 -4.54
C VAL A 180 3.89 -1.41 -5.64
N ARG A 181 4.52 -2.46 -6.14
CA ARG A 181 3.96 -3.32 -7.20
C ARG A 181 3.47 -4.67 -6.68
N LYS A 182 4.15 -5.19 -5.65
CA LYS A 182 3.83 -6.49 -5.05
C LYS A 182 4.21 -6.48 -3.58
N THR A 183 3.46 -7.20 -2.76
CA THR A 183 3.89 -7.61 -1.42
C THR A 183 3.68 -9.11 -1.24
N GLU A 184 4.50 -9.70 -0.40
CA GLU A 184 4.31 -11.05 0.12
C GLU A 184 4.35 -10.98 1.64
N ASP A 185 3.29 -11.43 2.26
CA ASP A 185 3.07 -11.37 3.70
C ASP A 185 3.32 -12.74 4.31
N TYR A 186 4.14 -12.80 5.35
CA TYR A 186 4.61 -14.05 5.94
C TYR A 186 4.30 -14.14 7.43
N SER A 187 4.18 -15.38 7.92
CA SER A 187 4.14 -15.70 9.35
C SER A 187 5.53 -15.51 10.00
N LEU A 188 5.58 -15.59 11.33
CA LEU A 188 6.85 -15.60 12.08
C LEU A 188 7.78 -16.75 11.64
N SER A 189 7.20 -17.93 11.35
CA SER A 189 7.94 -19.10 10.87
C SER A 189 8.43 -18.98 9.42
N GLY A 190 8.04 -17.91 8.70
CA GLY A 190 8.40 -17.70 7.30
C GLY A 190 7.45 -18.37 6.29
N GLN A 191 6.28 -18.85 6.73
CA GLN A 191 5.27 -19.37 5.81
C GLN A 191 4.58 -18.21 5.08
N LEU A 192 4.50 -18.27 3.75
CA LEU A 192 3.73 -17.33 2.95
C LEU A 192 2.24 -17.43 3.30
N LEU A 193 1.63 -16.31 3.65
CA LEU A 193 0.22 -16.20 4.03
C LEU A 193 -0.61 -15.56 2.92
N ARG A 194 -0.09 -14.50 2.30
CA ARG A 194 -0.80 -13.73 1.28
C ARG A 194 0.18 -13.08 0.30
N THR A 195 -0.21 -12.98 -0.96
CA THR A 195 0.44 -12.12 -1.94
C THR A 195 -0.54 -11.02 -2.35
N SER A 196 -0.06 -9.78 -2.47
CA SER A 196 -0.81 -8.71 -3.11
C SER A 196 -0.06 -8.13 -4.29
N ALA A 197 -0.79 -7.69 -5.33
CA ALA A 197 -0.21 -7.15 -6.55
C ALA A 197 -1.01 -5.94 -7.04
N ILE A 198 -0.27 -4.90 -7.52
CA ILE A 198 -0.82 -3.67 -8.07
C ILE A 198 -0.13 -3.42 -9.41
N ALA A 199 -0.85 -3.66 -10.50
CA ALA A 199 -0.29 -3.51 -11.84
C ALA A 199 -0.22 -2.05 -12.30
N ASP A 200 -1.21 -1.23 -11.91
CA ASP A 200 -1.38 0.13 -12.43
C ASP A 200 -1.99 1.07 -11.40
N TYR A 201 -1.74 2.35 -11.59
CA TYR A 201 -2.19 3.44 -10.72
C TYR A 201 -2.89 4.54 -11.51
N TRP A 202 -3.92 5.16 -10.93
CA TRP A 202 -4.35 6.48 -11.30
C TRP A 202 -3.31 7.50 -10.84
N ARG A 203 -3.02 8.48 -11.69
CA ARG A 203 -2.28 9.67 -11.29
C ARG A 203 -3.23 10.86 -11.29
N ILE A 204 -3.40 11.49 -10.14
CA ILE A 204 -4.29 12.66 -9.95
C ILE A 204 -3.44 13.76 -9.33
N GLY A 205 -2.99 14.70 -10.17
CA GLY A 205 -1.96 15.66 -9.80
C GLY A 205 -0.65 14.97 -9.41
N ASN A 206 -0.23 15.13 -8.16
CA ASN A 206 0.96 14.51 -7.57
C ASN A 206 0.65 13.23 -6.76
N ARG A 207 -0.59 12.75 -6.75
CA ARG A 207 -1.03 11.60 -5.96
C ARG A 207 -1.24 10.37 -6.84
N TYR A 208 -1.01 9.21 -6.25
CA TYR A 208 -1.19 7.90 -6.89
C TYR A 208 -2.22 7.09 -6.15
N VAL A 209 -3.16 6.49 -6.87
CA VAL A 209 -4.20 5.60 -6.34
C VAL A 209 -4.15 4.30 -7.12
N PRO A 210 -4.04 3.12 -6.48
CA PRO A 210 -4.13 1.85 -7.18
C PRO A 210 -5.41 1.78 -8.02
N LYS A 211 -5.31 1.39 -9.30
CA LYS A 211 -6.51 1.12 -10.11
C LYS A 211 -7.17 -0.18 -9.66
N GLN A 212 -6.33 -1.16 -9.37
CA GLN A 212 -6.74 -2.49 -8.98
C GLN A 212 -5.70 -3.10 -8.04
N ILE A 213 -6.18 -3.80 -7.02
CA ILE A 213 -5.34 -4.58 -6.10
C ILE A 213 -5.85 -6.02 -6.14
N LEU A 214 -4.95 -6.96 -6.40
CA LEU A 214 -5.23 -8.40 -6.32
C LEU A 214 -4.61 -8.96 -5.04
N PHE A 215 -5.40 -9.63 -4.23
CA PHE A 215 -4.94 -10.42 -3.09
C PHE A 215 -5.12 -11.91 -3.39
N ILE A 216 -4.10 -12.71 -3.12
CA ILE A 216 -4.10 -14.17 -3.24
C ILE A 216 -3.78 -14.75 -1.87
N ASP A 217 -4.70 -15.53 -1.31
CA ASP A 217 -4.47 -16.27 -0.07
C ASP A 217 -3.58 -17.48 -0.37
N ALA A 218 -2.43 -17.58 0.25
CA ALA A 218 -1.50 -18.68 -0.02
C ALA A 218 -1.91 -20.00 0.66
N LEU A 219 -2.83 -19.94 1.63
CA LEU A 219 -3.22 -21.08 2.46
C LEU A 219 -4.62 -21.59 2.13
N LYS A 220 -5.49 -20.72 1.59
CA LYS A 220 -6.87 -21.07 1.29
C LYS A 220 -7.07 -21.28 -0.21
N GLY A 221 -7.81 -22.32 -0.51
CA GLY A 221 -8.13 -22.74 -1.87
C GLY A 221 -8.78 -24.10 -1.90
N ALA A 222 -8.91 -24.66 -3.08
CA ALA A 222 -9.40 -26.01 -3.28
C ALA A 222 -8.72 -26.67 -4.49
N HIS A 223 -8.72 -27.99 -4.55
CA HIS A 223 -8.28 -28.73 -5.72
C HIS A 223 -9.39 -28.73 -6.77
N ILE A 224 -9.11 -28.17 -7.92
CA ILE A 224 -10.00 -28.12 -9.08
C ILE A 224 -9.27 -28.79 -10.25
N ASN A 225 -9.85 -29.83 -10.82
CA ASN A 225 -9.27 -30.56 -11.95
C ASN A 225 -7.80 -31.01 -11.73
N GLY A 226 -7.47 -31.40 -10.48
CA GLY A 226 -6.13 -31.90 -10.13
C GLY A 226 -5.10 -30.82 -9.77
N SER A 227 -5.44 -29.54 -9.89
CA SER A 227 -4.58 -28.40 -9.52
C SER A 227 -5.13 -27.68 -8.28
N PHE A 228 -4.24 -27.24 -7.39
CA PHE A 228 -4.65 -26.39 -6.26
C PHE A 228 -4.82 -24.94 -6.74
N GLU A 229 -6.04 -24.44 -6.59
CA GLU A 229 -6.40 -23.06 -6.90
C GLU A 229 -6.60 -22.27 -5.61
N ASN A 230 -5.93 -21.11 -5.50
CA ASN A 230 -6.02 -20.26 -4.32
C ASN A 230 -7.27 -19.37 -4.36
N GLU A 231 -7.81 -19.05 -3.17
CA GLU A 231 -8.78 -17.96 -3.04
C GLU A 231 -8.16 -16.62 -3.43
N LYS A 232 -8.94 -15.80 -4.15
CA LYS A 232 -8.50 -14.48 -4.65
C LYS A 232 -9.53 -13.42 -4.33
N THR A 233 -9.03 -12.22 -3.98
CA THR A 233 -9.87 -11.02 -3.86
C THR A 233 -9.30 -9.96 -4.78
N GLN A 234 -10.13 -9.40 -5.65
CA GLN A 234 -9.78 -8.28 -6.49
C GLN A 234 -10.54 -7.05 -6.01
N ILE A 235 -9.83 -5.96 -5.73
CA ILE A 235 -10.41 -4.65 -5.43
C ILE A 235 -10.13 -3.73 -6.63
N THR A 236 -11.18 -3.21 -7.24
CA THR A 236 -11.11 -2.16 -8.26
C THR A 236 -11.53 -0.83 -7.65
N ILE A 237 -10.69 0.20 -7.81
CA ILE A 237 -10.91 1.53 -7.26
C ILE A 237 -11.34 2.47 -8.38
N ALA A 238 -12.53 3.03 -8.26
CA ALA A 238 -13.14 3.92 -9.25
C ALA A 238 -13.45 5.30 -8.63
N LYS A 239 -13.53 6.31 -9.48
CA LYS A 239 -13.91 7.69 -9.11
C LYS A 239 -13.09 8.27 -7.94
N PRO A 240 -11.76 8.10 -7.89
CA PRO A 240 -10.97 8.64 -6.80
C PRO A 240 -11.04 10.17 -6.79
N SER A 241 -11.24 10.74 -5.59
CA SER A 241 -11.32 12.18 -5.33
C SER A 241 -10.51 12.55 -4.10
N PHE A 242 -9.91 13.74 -4.14
CA PHE A 242 -9.14 14.33 -3.04
C PHE A 242 -9.78 15.61 -2.50
N ASN A 243 -11.07 15.78 -2.71
CA ASN A 243 -11.82 16.88 -2.16
C ASN A 243 -12.03 16.72 -0.65
N LYS A 244 -12.17 17.84 0.05
CA LYS A 244 -12.46 17.83 1.48
C LYS A 244 -13.78 17.10 1.74
N VAL A 245 -13.75 16.14 2.66
CA VAL A 245 -14.91 15.39 3.15
C VAL A 245 -15.41 16.07 4.43
N PRO A 246 -16.72 16.32 4.59
CA PRO A 246 -17.26 16.88 5.84
C PRO A 246 -16.87 16.05 7.07
N ASP A 247 -16.59 16.71 8.19
CA ASP A 247 -16.19 16.03 9.43
C ASP A 247 -17.26 15.08 9.94
N SER A 248 -18.53 15.39 9.70
CA SER A 248 -19.69 14.57 10.07
C SER A 248 -19.64 13.16 9.45
N VAL A 249 -19.00 13.00 8.28
CA VAL A 249 -18.87 11.70 7.61
C VAL A 249 -18.08 10.71 8.49
N PHE A 250 -17.09 11.19 9.24
CA PHE A 250 -16.26 10.35 10.12
C PHE A 250 -16.89 10.16 11.51
N SER A 251 -18.19 9.83 11.56
CA SER A 251 -18.94 9.68 12.80
C SER A 251 -19.87 8.46 12.79
N LYS A 252 -20.20 7.94 13.98
CA LYS A 252 -21.22 6.89 14.15
C LYS A 252 -22.58 7.33 13.63
N THR A 253 -22.97 8.58 13.94
CA THR A 253 -24.25 9.18 13.51
C THR A 253 -24.39 9.18 11.98
N TYR A 254 -23.29 9.42 11.26
CA TYR A 254 -23.31 9.36 9.80
C TYR A 254 -23.60 7.94 9.31
N LEU A 255 -22.93 6.92 9.82
CA LEU A 255 -23.22 5.53 9.44
C LEU A 255 -24.67 5.14 9.74
N GLU A 256 -25.21 5.53 10.88
CA GLU A 256 -26.63 5.31 11.22
C GLU A 256 -27.58 6.00 10.25
N SER A 257 -27.23 7.21 9.78
CA SER A 257 -28.09 8.00 8.88
C SER A 257 -28.14 7.46 7.46
N VAL A 258 -27.01 6.99 6.93
CA VAL A 258 -26.90 6.51 5.53
C VAL A 258 -27.30 5.04 5.36
N SER A 259 -27.54 4.36 6.48
CA SER A 259 -27.94 2.95 6.52
C SER A 259 -29.46 2.74 6.60
N ARG A 260 -30.22 3.81 6.55
CA ARG A 260 -31.71 3.81 6.56
C ARG A 260 -32.31 3.51 5.22
#